data_96b256ccb8d614f70a5d884a7b1adbe4
#
_entry.id   96b256ccb8d614f70a5d884a7b1adbe4
#
_cell.length_a   1.000
_cell.length_b   1.000
_cell.length_c   1.000
_cell.angle_alpha   90.00
_cell.angle_beta   90.00
_cell.angle_gamma   90.00
#
_symmetry.space_group_name_H-M   'P 1'
#
loop_
_entity.id
_entity.type
_entity.pdbx_description
1 polymer ?
#
loop_
_entity_poly.entity_id
_entity_poly.type
_entity_poly.pdbx_seq_one_letter_code
_entity_poly.pdbx_strand_id
1 'polypeptide(L)'
;GSAMGLEEQTVVDSLSRFQCGFGRMEKFDIHDTPVRMILIKNPAGCNQVLNFLTNTSSPAVFVACLNDRAQDGKDVSWIWDVDFEKLLGMGEKLKDVYVSGIRADDMALRFLYAGIPEEKIHVEKDYGKLMEAVTAQPDPVYVMPTYTAMLALRDKISKTYGFKEYWEA
;
A
#
# COMPACT_ATOMS: atom_id res chain seq x y z
N GLY A 1 8.49 -20.63 17.48
CA GLY A 1 8.08 -20.41 16.15
C GLY A 1 9.25 -20.22 15.23
N SER A 2 8.96 -20.23 13.97
CA SER A 2 9.99 -19.92 12.99
C SER A 2 10.44 -18.46 13.13
N ALA A 3 11.65 -18.16 12.71
CA ALA A 3 12.14 -16.78 12.68
C ALA A 3 11.25 -15.89 11.85
N MET A 4 10.64 -16.43 10.80
CA MET A 4 9.71 -15.69 9.94
C MET A 4 8.46 -15.22 10.69
N GLY A 5 7.88 -16.05 11.53
CA GLY A 5 6.73 -15.67 12.32
C GLY A 5 7.05 -14.56 13.30
N LEU A 6 8.23 -14.61 13.91
CA LEU A 6 8.68 -13.56 14.84
C LEU A 6 8.93 -12.24 14.11
N GLU A 7 9.53 -12.30 12.93
CA GLU A 7 9.77 -11.10 12.12
C GLU A 7 8.48 -10.42 11.71
N GLU A 8 7.50 -11.19 11.26
CA GLU A 8 6.20 -10.66 10.86
C GLU A 8 5.50 -9.99 12.05
N GLN A 9 5.50 -10.63 13.19
CA GLN A 9 4.89 -10.08 14.39
C GLN A 9 5.61 -8.81 14.83
N THR A 10 6.94 -8.77 14.73
CA THR A 10 7.74 -7.59 15.07
C THR A 10 7.40 -6.42 14.15
N VAL A 11 7.25 -6.67 12.84
CA VAL A 11 6.87 -5.63 11.88
C VAL A 11 5.48 -5.09 12.23
N VAL A 12 4.52 -5.96 12.49
CA VAL A 12 3.15 -5.56 12.85
C VAL A 12 3.15 -4.74 14.14
N ASP A 13 3.87 -5.18 15.16
CA ASP A 13 3.95 -4.47 16.43
C ASP A 13 4.60 -3.10 16.26
N SER A 14 5.67 -3.03 15.46
CA SER A 14 6.36 -1.77 15.17
C SER A 14 5.44 -0.80 14.44
N LEU A 15 4.70 -1.28 13.42
CA LEU A 15 3.74 -0.47 12.70
C LEU A 15 2.59 0.00 13.59
N SER A 16 2.13 -0.86 14.49
CA SER A 16 1.05 -0.52 15.43
C SER A 16 1.47 0.63 16.35
N ARG A 17 2.69 0.59 16.85
CA ARG A 17 3.23 1.69 17.67
C ARG A 17 3.44 2.95 16.85
N PHE A 18 3.84 2.79 15.62
CA PHE A 18 4.10 3.86 14.69
C PHE A 18 2.84 4.61 14.27
N GLN A 19 1.70 3.95 14.30
CA GLN A 19 0.39 4.49 13.91
C GLN A 19 -0.03 5.72 14.70
N CYS A 20 0.49 5.91 15.88
CA CYS A 20 0.17 7.08 16.68
C CYS A 20 0.50 8.39 15.96
N GLY A 21 1.48 8.37 15.03
CA GLY A 21 1.87 9.55 14.29
C GLY A 21 1.37 9.62 12.85
N PHE A 22 0.98 8.49 12.25
CA PHE A 22 0.73 8.43 10.81
C PHE A 22 -0.61 7.82 10.42
N GLY A 23 -1.43 7.43 11.38
CA GLY A 23 -2.69 6.78 11.11
C GLY A 23 -2.63 5.28 11.40
N ARG A 24 -3.74 4.60 11.24
CA ARG A 24 -3.86 3.19 11.56
C ARG A 24 -3.52 2.31 10.37
N MET A 25 -2.80 1.22 10.64
CA MET A 25 -2.69 0.13 9.70
C MET A 25 -3.98 -0.69 9.79
N GLU A 26 -4.70 -0.79 8.69
CA GLU A 26 -5.92 -1.59 8.61
C GLU A 26 -5.59 -2.94 8.02
N LYS A 27 -6.19 -3.97 8.58
CA LYS A 27 -5.93 -5.36 8.19
C LYS A 27 -7.17 -5.97 7.61
N PHE A 28 -7.05 -6.52 6.41
CA PHE A 28 -8.13 -7.25 5.76
C PHE A 28 -7.55 -8.56 5.26
N ASP A 29 -8.19 -9.67 5.58
CA ASP A 29 -7.79 -10.96 5.03
C ASP A 29 -8.83 -11.34 3.97
N ILE A 30 -8.45 -11.26 2.71
CA ILE A 30 -9.35 -11.44 1.58
C ILE A 30 -8.89 -12.67 0.79
N HIS A 31 -9.72 -13.71 0.77
CA HIS A 31 -9.42 -14.98 0.07
C HIS A 31 -8.02 -15.51 0.44
N ASP A 32 -7.71 -15.50 1.75
CA ASP A 32 -6.42 -15.94 2.29
C ASP A 32 -5.24 -15.04 1.95
N THR A 33 -5.48 -13.88 1.32
CA THR A 33 -4.46 -12.89 1.04
C THR A 33 -4.46 -11.83 2.13
N PRO A 34 -3.35 -11.65 2.88
CA PRO A 34 -3.26 -10.57 3.86
C PRO A 34 -3.17 -9.23 3.14
N VAL A 35 -4.11 -8.33 3.41
CA VAL A 35 -4.10 -6.96 2.87
C VAL A 35 -3.89 -6.00 4.03
N ARG A 36 -2.90 -5.14 3.91
CA ARG A 36 -2.55 -4.16 4.95
C ARG A 36 -2.57 -2.77 4.33
N MET A 37 -3.36 -1.88 4.89
CA MET A 37 -3.56 -0.54 4.35
C MET A 37 -3.05 0.51 5.32
N ILE A 38 -2.15 1.37 4.85
CA ILE A 38 -1.53 2.43 5.66
C ILE A 38 -1.61 3.74 4.90
N LEU A 39 -2.21 4.75 5.53
CA LEU A 39 -2.34 6.08 4.94
C LEU A 39 -0.97 6.72 4.67
N ILE A 40 -0.82 7.33 3.48
CA ILE A 40 0.33 8.17 3.16
C ILE A 40 -0.14 9.58 2.85
N LYS A 41 0.64 10.59 3.23
CA LYS A 41 0.27 11.99 2.97
C LYS A 41 1.45 12.93 2.76
N ASN A 42 2.65 12.51 3.11
CA ASN A 42 3.84 13.33 2.94
C ASN A 42 5.08 12.45 2.81
N PRO A 43 6.22 13.00 2.34
CA PRO A 43 7.43 12.21 2.12
C PRO A 43 7.97 11.53 3.38
N ALA A 44 8.02 12.24 4.50
CA ALA A 44 8.60 11.70 5.73
C ALA A 44 7.85 10.45 6.21
N GLY A 45 6.51 10.55 6.27
CA GLY A 45 5.68 9.42 6.68
C GLY A 45 5.75 8.26 5.71
N CYS A 46 5.70 8.57 4.41
CA CYS A 46 5.76 7.53 3.39
C CYS A 46 7.11 6.81 3.40
N ASN A 47 8.22 7.53 3.57
CA ASN A 47 9.55 6.93 3.68
C ASN A 47 9.65 5.99 4.88
N GLN A 48 9.06 6.36 6.00
CA GLN A 48 9.06 5.49 7.18
C GLN A 48 8.27 4.21 6.95
N VAL A 49 7.11 4.32 6.29
CA VAL A 49 6.30 3.15 5.93
C VAL A 49 7.11 2.24 5.01
N LEU A 50 7.76 2.80 4.00
CA LEU A 50 8.59 2.02 3.09
C LEU A 50 9.74 1.31 3.81
N ASN A 51 10.39 1.98 4.76
CA ASN A 51 11.46 1.36 5.54
C ASN A 51 10.99 0.09 6.25
N PHE A 52 9.82 0.14 6.87
CA PHE A 52 9.26 -1.03 7.54
C PHE A 52 8.88 -2.13 6.55
N LEU A 53 8.17 -1.76 5.48
CA LEU A 53 7.63 -2.74 4.56
C LEU A 53 8.71 -3.43 3.72
N THR A 54 9.76 -2.71 3.36
CA THR A 54 10.84 -3.28 2.54
C THR A 54 11.83 -4.12 3.33
N ASN A 55 11.76 -4.09 4.65
CA ASN A 55 12.60 -4.93 5.50
C ASN A 55 12.00 -6.33 5.72
N THR A 56 10.85 -6.62 5.12
CA THR A 56 10.26 -7.96 5.21
C THR A 56 11.09 -8.99 4.44
N SER A 57 11.12 -10.21 4.93
CA SER A 57 11.80 -11.32 4.25
C SER A 57 10.87 -12.04 3.28
N SER A 58 9.60 -11.68 3.25
CA SER A 58 8.58 -12.35 2.44
C SER A 58 8.32 -11.60 1.13
N PRO A 59 7.97 -12.31 0.05
CA PRO A 59 7.50 -11.66 -1.17
C PRO A 59 6.24 -10.83 -0.88
N ALA A 60 6.07 -9.75 -1.61
CA ALA A 60 4.93 -8.85 -1.40
C ALA A 60 4.53 -8.11 -2.66
N VAL A 61 3.27 -7.67 -2.68
CA VAL A 61 2.70 -6.81 -3.70
C VAL A 61 2.46 -5.44 -3.06
N PHE A 62 2.84 -4.38 -3.75
CA PHE A 62 2.64 -3.00 -3.28
C PHE A 62 1.58 -2.30 -4.12
N VAL A 63 0.73 -1.53 -3.46
CA VAL A 63 -0.31 -0.74 -4.12
C VAL A 63 -0.22 0.69 -3.62
N ALA A 64 -0.13 1.64 -4.54
CA ALA A 64 -0.18 3.06 -4.20
C ALA A 64 -1.40 3.70 -4.85
N CYS A 65 -2.24 4.33 -4.06
CA CYS A 65 -3.45 4.97 -4.54
C CYS A 65 -3.36 6.46 -4.28
N LEU A 66 -3.17 7.24 -5.34
CA LEU A 66 -2.88 8.67 -5.24
C LEU A 66 -4.06 9.49 -5.73
N ASN A 67 -4.64 10.27 -4.84
CA ASN A 67 -5.67 11.26 -5.16
C ASN A 67 -5.14 12.66 -4.86
N ASP A 68 -5.76 13.66 -5.48
CA ASP A 68 -5.39 15.07 -5.32
C ASP A 68 -6.58 15.95 -4.94
N ARG A 69 -7.53 15.39 -4.19
CA ARG A 69 -8.66 16.16 -3.69
C ARG A 69 -8.21 17.10 -2.57
N ALA A 70 -9.05 18.03 -2.18
CA ALA A 70 -8.71 19.01 -1.15
C ALA A 70 -8.22 18.35 0.15
N GLN A 71 -8.86 17.23 0.54
CA GLN A 71 -8.50 16.49 1.76
C GLN A 71 -7.15 15.77 1.64
N ASP A 72 -6.70 15.48 0.41
CA ASP A 72 -5.43 14.80 0.16
C ASP A 72 -4.27 15.78 -0.01
N GLY A 73 -4.58 17.03 -0.33
CA GLY A 73 -3.63 18.00 -0.84
C GLY A 73 -3.59 17.94 -2.36
N LYS A 74 -3.75 19.08 -3.00
CA LYS A 74 -3.83 19.15 -4.46
C LYS A 74 -2.48 18.98 -5.14
N ASP A 75 -1.41 19.34 -4.44
CA ASP A 75 -0.06 19.19 -4.97
C ASP A 75 0.46 17.79 -4.67
N VAL A 76 0.61 16.98 -5.70
CA VAL A 76 1.11 15.60 -5.54
C VAL A 76 2.60 15.48 -5.84
N SER A 77 3.29 16.60 -6.06
CA SER A 77 4.73 16.57 -6.36
C SER A 77 5.57 15.98 -5.23
N TRP A 78 5.01 15.90 -4.02
CA TRP A 78 5.70 15.31 -2.88
C TRP A 78 6.12 13.85 -3.12
N ILE A 79 5.48 13.15 -4.05
CA ILE A 79 5.86 11.77 -4.36
C ILE A 79 7.28 11.67 -4.91
N TRP A 80 7.79 12.76 -5.49
CA TRP A 80 9.16 12.80 -6.02
C TRP A 80 10.21 12.93 -4.92
N ASP A 81 9.79 13.29 -3.71
CA ASP A 81 10.67 13.38 -2.54
C ASP A 81 10.62 12.08 -1.70
N VAL A 82 9.81 11.11 -2.09
CA VAL A 82 9.74 9.80 -1.44
C VAL A 82 10.77 8.86 -2.06
N ASP A 83 11.43 8.09 -1.22
CA ASP A 83 12.47 7.16 -1.65
C ASP A 83 11.86 5.81 -2.06
N PHE A 84 11.08 5.81 -3.13
CA PHE A 84 10.48 4.59 -3.67
C PHE A 84 11.55 3.62 -4.23
N GLU A 85 12.74 4.12 -4.46
CA GLU A 85 13.89 3.31 -4.89
C GLU A 85 14.19 2.19 -3.89
N LYS A 86 13.77 2.33 -2.65
CA LYS A 86 13.92 1.27 -1.63
C LYS A 86 13.23 -0.02 -2.01
N LEU A 87 12.18 0.05 -2.82
CA LEU A 87 11.50 -1.15 -3.30
C LEU A 87 12.41 -2.04 -4.12
N LEU A 88 13.40 -1.45 -4.81
CA LEU A 88 14.36 -2.23 -5.59
C LEU A 88 15.22 -3.14 -4.72
N GLY A 89 15.43 -2.76 -3.46
CA GLY A 89 16.19 -3.58 -2.51
C GLY A 89 15.53 -4.92 -2.19
N MET A 90 14.26 -5.06 -2.47
CA MET A 90 13.55 -6.32 -2.28
C MET A 90 13.90 -7.36 -3.35
N GLY A 91 14.41 -6.93 -4.51
CA GLY A 91 14.76 -7.84 -5.58
C GLY A 91 13.56 -8.64 -6.06
N GLU A 92 13.71 -9.96 -6.13
CA GLU A 92 12.65 -10.87 -6.58
C GLU A 92 11.46 -10.93 -5.62
N LYS A 93 11.61 -10.47 -4.39
CA LYS A 93 10.51 -10.43 -3.42
C LYS A 93 9.50 -9.34 -3.75
N LEU A 94 9.88 -8.36 -4.54
CA LEU A 94 8.93 -7.40 -5.09
C LEU A 94 8.19 -8.07 -6.25
N LYS A 95 6.96 -8.52 -5.98
CA LYS A 95 6.20 -9.26 -6.99
C LYS A 95 5.61 -8.34 -8.04
N ASP A 96 4.78 -7.39 -7.61
CA ASP A 96 4.13 -6.44 -8.50
C ASP A 96 3.89 -5.14 -7.76
N VAL A 97 3.72 -4.07 -8.54
CA VAL A 97 3.37 -2.76 -8.03
C VAL A 97 2.13 -2.30 -8.79
N TYR A 98 1.06 -2.01 -8.06
CA TYR A 98 -0.18 -1.49 -8.64
C TYR A 98 -0.34 -0.03 -8.28
N VAL A 99 -0.87 0.75 -9.20
CA VAL A 99 -1.18 2.16 -8.95
C VAL A 99 -2.65 2.41 -9.27
N SER A 100 -3.29 3.24 -8.46
CA SER A 100 -4.70 3.55 -8.60
C SER A 100 -4.97 4.98 -8.13
N GLY A 101 -6.24 5.38 -8.18
CA GLY A 101 -6.65 6.71 -7.81
C GLY A 101 -6.67 7.67 -9.00
N ILE A 102 -7.03 8.92 -8.73
CA ILE A 102 -7.15 9.95 -9.75
C ILE A 102 -5.82 10.21 -10.45
N ARG A 103 -4.73 10.18 -9.69
CA ARG A 103 -3.38 10.46 -10.18
C ARG A 103 -2.54 9.18 -10.34
N ALA A 104 -3.20 8.07 -10.70
CA ALA A 104 -2.51 6.78 -10.90
C ALA A 104 -1.38 6.88 -11.91
N ASP A 105 -1.57 7.64 -13.00
CA ASP A 105 -0.57 7.76 -14.03
C ASP A 105 0.69 8.48 -13.55
N ASP A 106 0.53 9.50 -12.69
CA ASP A 106 1.66 10.17 -12.05
C ASP A 106 2.44 9.22 -11.16
N MET A 107 1.71 8.38 -10.43
CA MET A 107 2.33 7.38 -9.55
C MET A 107 3.09 6.33 -10.36
N ALA A 108 2.52 5.89 -11.49
CA ALA A 108 3.17 4.94 -12.39
C ALA A 108 4.48 5.53 -12.91
N LEU A 109 4.45 6.79 -13.33
CA LEU A 109 5.63 7.49 -13.81
C LEU A 109 6.69 7.56 -12.72
N ARG A 110 6.29 7.87 -11.49
CA ARG A 110 7.21 7.92 -10.36
C ARG A 110 7.91 6.57 -10.15
N PHE A 111 7.16 5.47 -10.21
CA PHE A 111 7.75 4.14 -10.07
C PHE A 111 8.71 3.80 -11.19
N LEU A 112 8.39 4.21 -12.43
CA LEU A 112 9.31 4.01 -13.54
C LEU A 112 10.64 4.74 -13.31
N TYR A 113 10.57 5.98 -12.84
CA TYR A 113 11.78 6.76 -12.52
C TYR A 113 12.54 6.19 -11.33
N ALA A 114 11.86 5.46 -10.45
CA ALA A 114 12.54 4.76 -9.35
C ALA A 114 13.32 3.54 -9.84
N GLY A 115 13.11 3.11 -11.06
CA GLY A 115 13.81 1.96 -11.63
C GLY A 115 13.01 0.66 -11.59
N ILE A 116 11.74 0.70 -11.19
CA ILE A 116 10.92 -0.50 -11.17
C ILE A 116 10.62 -0.92 -12.61
N PRO A 117 10.84 -2.20 -12.96
CA PRO A 117 10.57 -2.68 -14.32
C PRO A 117 9.12 -2.41 -14.74
N GLU A 118 8.94 -1.94 -15.96
CA GLU A 118 7.64 -1.58 -16.49
C GLU A 118 6.64 -2.75 -16.39
N GLU A 119 7.10 -3.97 -16.64
CA GLU A 119 6.26 -5.16 -16.59
C GLU A 119 5.72 -5.48 -15.19
N LYS A 120 6.30 -4.87 -14.16
CA LYS A 120 5.81 -5.02 -12.79
C LYS A 120 4.82 -3.92 -12.37
N ILE A 121 4.70 -2.86 -13.16
CA ILE A 121 3.84 -1.72 -12.84
C ILE A 121 2.51 -1.89 -13.54
N HIS A 122 1.43 -1.92 -12.76
CA HIS A 122 0.08 -2.11 -13.28
C HIS A 122 -0.80 -0.93 -12.86
N VAL A 123 -1.44 -0.29 -13.84
CA VAL A 123 -2.38 0.80 -13.59
C VAL A 123 -3.79 0.22 -13.58
N GLU A 124 -4.50 0.37 -12.45
CA GLU A 124 -5.89 -0.05 -12.36
C GLU A 124 -6.67 0.96 -11.54
N LYS A 125 -7.45 1.79 -12.20
CA LYS A 125 -8.20 2.86 -11.55
C LYS A 125 -9.51 2.40 -10.91
N ASP A 126 -10.02 1.24 -11.32
CA ASP A 126 -11.21 0.66 -10.71
C ASP A 126 -10.83 -0.10 -9.45
N TYR A 127 -11.30 0.36 -8.30
CA TYR A 127 -10.93 -0.26 -7.03
C TYR A 127 -11.41 -1.71 -6.88
N GLY A 128 -12.54 -2.05 -7.49
CA GLY A 128 -13.03 -3.42 -7.48
C GLY A 128 -12.10 -4.36 -8.23
N LYS A 129 -11.72 -3.96 -9.43
CA LYS A 129 -10.78 -4.73 -10.26
C LYS A 129 -9.40 -4.77 -9.62
N LEU A 130 -8.97 -3.68 -9.00
CA LEU A 130 -7.71 -3.62 -8.28
C LEU A 130 -7.68 -4.68 -7.18
N MET A 131 -8.71 -4.73 -6.35
CA MET A 131 -8.74 -5.69 -5.26
C MET A 131 -8.82 -7.13 -5.75
N GLU A 132 -9.57 -7.38 -6.83
CA GLU A 132 -9.58 -8.72 -7.44
C GLU A 132 -8.19 -9.14 -7.91
N ALA A 133 -7.48 -8.24 -8.58
CA ALA A 133 -6.15 -8.52 -9.11
C ALA A 133 -5.14 -8.82 -7.99
N VAL A 134 -5.09 -7.98 -6.97
CA VAL A 134 -4.07 -8.11 -5.92
C VAL A 134 -4.38 -9.27 -4.96
N THR A 135 -5.63 -9.68 -4.84
CA THR A 135 -6.01 -10.80 -3.97
C THR A 135 -6.14 -12.12 -4.72
N ALA A 136 -5.80 -12.16 -5.99
CA ALA A 136 -5.80 -13.39 -6.79
C ALA A 136 -4.61 -14.31 -6.47
N GLN A 137 -3.68 -13.84 -5.67
CA GLN A 137 -2.47 -14.56 -5.29
C GLN A 137 -2.28 -14.44 -3.76
N PRO A 138 -1.53 -15.35 -3.11
CA PRO A 138 -1.49 -15.42 -1.64
C PRO A 138 -0.49 -14.48 -0.97
N ASP A 139 0.40 -13.81 -1.72
CA ASP A 139 1.41 -12.96 -1.11
C ASP A 139 0.78 -11.74 -0.43
N PRO A 140 1.35 -11.26 0.68
CA PRO A 140 0.85 -10.06 1.34
C PRO A 140 0.78 -8.86 0.41
N VAL A 141 -0.26 -8.05 0.57
CA VAL A 141 -0.50 -6.84 -0.20
C VAL A 141 -0.42 -5.64 0.74
N TYR A 142 0.45 -4.70 0.42
CA TYR A 142 0.58 -3.45 1.19
C TYR A 142 0.02 -2.30 0.38
N VAL A 143 -1.06 -1.72 0.87
CA VAL A 143 -1.76 -0.63 0.19
C VAL A 143 -1.42 0.68 0.87
N MET A 144 -0.96 1.65 0.08
CA MET A 144 -0.59 2.98 0.54
C MET A 144 -1.47 4.02 -0.14
N PRO A 145 -2.64 4.32 0.41
CA PRO A 145 -3.54 5.31 -0.18
C PRO A 145 -3.40 6.67 0.45
N THR A 146 -3.72 7.72 -0.32
CA THR A 146 -4.02 9.03 0.27
C THR A 146 -5.41 8.98 0.91
N TYR A 147 -5.80 10.04 1.61
CA TYR A 147 -7.00 10.02 2.47
C TYR A 147 -8.28 9.64 1.73
N THR A 148 -8.60 10.35 0.65
CA THR A 148 -9.86 10.05 -0.07
C THR A 148 -9.81 8.72 -0.80
N ALA A 149 -8.63 8.29 -1.24
CA ALA A 149 -8.47 6.95 -1.82
C ALA A 149 -8.69 5.88 -0.76
N MET A 150 -8.20 6.10 0.45
CA MET A 150 -8.39 5.18 1.58
C MET A 150 -9.87 5.00 1.89
N LEU A 151 -10.62 6.10 1.95
CA LEU A 151 -12.06 6.03 2.23
C LEU A 151 -12.80 5.25 1.15
N ALA A 152 -12.49 5.51 -0.13
CA ALA A 152 -13.13 4.84 -1.24
C ALA A 152 -12.79 3.34 -1.28
N LEU A 153 -11.53 2.99 -1.02
CA LEU A 153 -11.09 1.59 -0.96
C LEU A 153 -11.77 0.87 0.19
N ARG A 154 -11.79 1.48 1.36
CA ARG A 154 -12.42 0.89 2.54
C ARG A 154 -13.89 0.60 2.29
N ASP A 155 -14.60 1.55 1.68
CA ASP A 155 -16.00 1.38 1.31
C ASP A 155 -16.18 0.22 0.33
N LYS A 156 -15.33 0.16 -0.68
CA LYS A 156 -15.39 -0.91 -1.70
C LYS A 156 -15.12 -2.29 -1.08
N ILE A 157 -14.12 -2.37 -0.21
CA ILE A 157 -13.79 -3.62 0.46
C ILE A 157 -14.94 -4.08 1.36
N SER A 158 -15.51 -3.16 2.12
CA SER A 158 -16.63 -3.48 3.01
C SER A 158 -17.83 -4.00 2.24
N LYS A 159 -18.17 -3.35 1.13
CA LYS A 159 -19.33 -3.74 0.32
C LYS A 159 -19.11 -5.03 -0.44
N THR A 160 -17.90 -5.26 -0.94
CA THR A 160 -17.61 -6.43 -1.76
C THR A 160 -17.35 -7.67 -0.94
N TYR A 161 -16.65 -7.54 0.19
CA TYR A 161 -16.16 -8.68 0.97
C TYR A 161 -16.84 -8.81 2.34
N GLY A 162 -17.73 -7.89 2.68
CA GLY A 162 -18.53 -7.99 3.92
C GLY A 162 -17.80 -7.61 5.19
N PHE A 163 -16.72 -6.85 5.11
CA PHE A 163 -16.03 -6.33 6.30
C PHE A 163 -16.82 -5.20 6.93
N LYS A 164 -16.69 -5.06 8.26
CA LYS A 164 -17.33 -3.96 8.96
C LYS A 164 -16.72 -2.63 8.56
N GLU A 165 -17.56 -1.61 8.50
CA GLU A 165 -17.07 -0.25 8.34
C GLU A 165 -16.20 0.09 9.55
N TYR A 166 -15.16 0.91 9.33
CA TYR A 166 -14.17 1.14 10.38
C TYR A 166 -14.75 1.78 11.64
N TRP A 167 -15.84 2.54 11.51
CA TRP A 167 -16.50 3.15 12.67
C TRP A 167 -17.36 2.16 13.47
N GLU A 168 -17.55 0.97 12.97
CA GLU A 168 -18.28 -0.09 13.66
C GLU A 168 -17.36 -1.00 14.47
N ALA A 169 -16.06 -0.84 14.28
CA ALA A 169 -15.09 -1.71 14.95
C ALA A 169 -14.83 -1.30 16.43
#